data_3fbc3cc7126a07ee58e91b22c9964966
#
_entry.id   3fbc3cc7126a07ee58e91b22c9964966
#
_cell.length_a   1.000
_cell.length_b   1.000
_cell.length_c   1.000
_cell.angle_alpha   90.00
_cell.angle_beta   90.00
_cell.angle_gamma   90.00
#
_symmetry.space_group_name_H-M   'P 1'
#
loop_
_entity.id
_entity.type
_entity.pdbx_description
1 polymer ?
#
loop_
_entity_poly.entity_id
_entity_poly.type
_entity_poly.pdbx_seq_one_letter_code
_entity_poly.pdbx_strand_id
1 'polypeptide(L)' 'VTALNLIREELTQILADKGATGGEINADTPLLNGPYDIDSLDLATLVVTLEEKTGLTPFANGFVLFHTAGELAHLFGG' A
#
# COMPACT_ATOMS: atom_id res chain seq x y z
N VAL A 1 7.08 -13.30 5.47
CA VAL A 1 6.90 -11.88 5.15
C VAL A 1 5.42 -11.57 5.11
N THR A 2 4.97 -10.62 5.90
CA THR A 2 3.55 -10.24 5.91
C THR A 2 3.28 -9.19 4.83
N ALA A 3 2.03 -9.14 4.36
CA ALA A 3 1.62 -8.14 3.37
C ALA A 3 1.81 -6.72 3.92
N LEU A 4 1.59 -6.51 5.20
CA LEU A 4 1.81 -5.19 5.82
C LEU A 4 3.27 -4.77 5.73
N ASN A 5 4.21 -5.68 5.94
CA ASN A 5 5.64 -5.37 5.80
C ASN A 5 5.99 -4.99 4.37
N LEU A 6 5.44 -5.69 3.39
CA LEU A 6 5.64 -5.34 1.98
C LEU A 6 5.07 -3.96 1.67
N ILE A 7 3.90 -3.64 2.20
CA ILE A 7 3.28 -2.32 2.03
C ILE A 7 4.18 -1.24 2.64
N ARG A 8 4.71 -1.47 3.83
CA ARG A 8 5.63 -0.53 4.48
C ARG A 8 6.86 -0.26 3.61
N GLU A 9 7.47 -1.31 3.12
CA GLU A 9 8.69 -1.20 2.31
C GLU A 9 8.41 -0.41 1.03
N GLU A 10 7.33 -0.75 0.34
CA GLU A 10 7.00 -0.09 -0.92
C GLU A 10 6.58 1.36 -0.73
N LEU A 11 5.79 1.65 0.30
CA LEU A 11 5.40 3.02 0.60
C LEU A 11 6.59 3.87 1.02
N THR A 12 7.50 3.31 1.80
CA THR A 12 8.73 4.01 2.18
C THR A 12 9.53 4.37 0.93
N GLN A 13 9.62 3.45 -0.02
CA GLN A 13 10.33 3.70 -1.28
C GLN A 13 9.63 4.76 -2.11
N ILE A 14 8.31 4.69 -2.22
CA ILE A 14 7.53 5.68 -2.98
C ILE A 14 7.71 7.08 -2.38
N LEU A 15 7.63 7.20 -1.06
CA LEU A 15 7.81 8.48 -0.39
C LEU A 15 9.24 9.00 -0.54
N ALA A 16 10.23 8.12 -0.47
CA ALA A 16 11.63 8.49 -0.68
C ALA A 16 11.85 9.02 -2.10
N ASP A 17 11.23 8.38 -3.10
CA ASP A 17 11.34 8.81 -4.49
C ASP A 17 10.70 10.18 -4.72
N LYS A 18 9.71 10.53 -3.92
CA LYS A 18 9.06 11.85 -3.96
C LYS A 18 9.82 12.91 -3.15
N GLY A 19 10.87 12.52 -2.46
CA GLY A 19 11.60 13.42 -1.57
C GLY A 19 10.88 13.68 -0.26
N ALA A 20 9.86 12.89 0.05
CA ALA A 20 9.12 13.02 1.30
C ALA A 20 9.76 12.15 2.38
N THR A 21 9.74 12.65 3.62
CA THR A 21 10.15 11.83 4.76
C THR A 21 8.94 11.03 5.23
N GLY A 22 9.02 9.72 5.07
CA GLY A 22 8.00 8.85 5.62
C GLY A 22 8.16 8.71 7.12
N GLY A 23 7.06 8.72 7.83
CA GLY A 23 7.05 8.32 9.23
C GLY A 23 6.81 6.83 9.33
N GLU A 24 6.39 6.40 10.50
CA GLU A 24 6.05 5.02 10.73
C GLU A 24 4.71 4.69 10.06
N ILE A 25 4.70 3.66 9.23
CA ILE A 25 3.49 3.18 8.58
C ILE A 25 3.04 1.93 9.34
N ASN A 26 1.79 1.93 9.79
CA ASN A 26 1.20 0.80 10.50
C ASN A 26 -0.17 0.47 9.92
N ALA A 27 -0.85 -0.51 10.51
CA ALA A 27 -2.13 -0.98 9.98
C ALA A 27 -3.20 0.11 9.94
N ASP A 28 -3.16 1.06 10.86
CA ASP A 28 -4.14 2.14 10.94
C ASP A 28 -3.79 3.36 10.10
N THR A 29 -2.64 3.36 9.44
CA THR A 29 -2.20 4.51 8.65
C THR A 29 -3.10 4.70 7.42
N PRO A 30 -3.77 5.86 7.28
CA PRO A 30 -4.57 6.13 6.09
C PRO A 30 -3.67 6.25 4.86
N LEU A 31 -4.10 5.67 3.75
CA LEU A 31 -3.35 5.71 2.50
C LEU A 31 -3.77 6.88 1.62
N LEU A 32 -5.07 7.22 1.61
CA LEU A 32 -5.57 8.40 0.91
C LEU A 32 -6.04 9.41 1.93
N ASN A 33 -5.84 10.69 1.64
CA ASN A 33 -6.24 11.79 2.52
C ASN A 33 -5.62 11.72 3.91
N GLY A 34 -4.49 11.01 4.01
CA GLY A 34 -3.77 10.85 5.26
C GLY A 34 -2.62 11.84 5.39
N PRO A 35 -1.74 11.62 6.37
CA PRO A 35 -0.60 12.52 6.61
C PRO A 35 0.48 12.46 5.54
N TYR A 36 0.45 11.44 4.68
CA TYR A 36 1.45 11.25 3.64
C TYR A 36 0.93 11.71 2.29
N ASP A 37 1.85 12.19 1.46
CA ASP A 37 1.52 12.64 0.11
C ASP A 37 1.46 11.44 -0.85
N ILE A 38 0.38 10.67 -0.74
CA ILE A 38 0.14 9.48 -1.56
C ILE A 38 -1.11 9.74 -2.40
N ASP A 39 -0.98 9.66 -3.71
CA ASP A 39 -2.11 9.82 -4.63
C ASP A 39 -2.54 8.48 -5.21
N SER A 40 -3.58 8.50 -6.05
CA SER A 40 -4.13 7.28 -6.64
C SER A 40 -3.13 6.58 -7.56
N LEU A 41 -2.25 7.31 -8.21
CA LEU A 41 -1.22 6.73 -9.06
C LEU A 41 -0.20 5.95 -8.21
N ASP A 42 0.19 6.53 -7.07
CA ASP A 42 1.08 5.83 -6.13
C ASP A 42 0.44 4.54 -5.62
N LEU A 43 -0.85 4.59 -5.32
CA LEU A 43 -1.56 3.39 -4.87
C LEU A 43 -1.66 2.34 -5.97
N ALA A 44 -1.87 2.76 -7.21
CA ALA A 44 -1.88 1.82 -8.34
C ALA A 44 -0.52 1.12 -8.47
N THR A 45 0.56 1.87 -8.35
CA THR A 45 1.92 1.31 -8.38
C THR A 45 2.13 0.33 -7.23
N LEU A 46 1.68 0.70 -6.03
CA LEU A 46 1.78 -0.16 -4.85
C LEU A 46 1.04 -1.47 -5.06
N VAL A 47 -0.19 -1.41 -5.56
CA VAL A 47 -1.00 -2.60 -5.79
C VAL A 47 -0.34 -3.53 -6.81
N VAL A 48 0.15 -2.99 -7.93
CA VAL A 48 0.84 -3.80 -8.94
C VAL A 48 2.07 -4.48 -8.34
N THR A 49 2.86 -3.76 -7.56
CA THR A 49 4.03 -4.32 -6.91
C THR A 49 3.66 -5.45 -5.94
N LEU A 50 2.60 -5.25 -5.16
CA LEU A 50 2.13 -6.28 -4.24
C LEU A 50 1.65 -7.52 -4.97
N GLU A 51 0.94 -7.34 -6.08
CA GLU A 51 0.49 -8.47 -6.89
C GLU A 51 1.68 -9.27 -7.44
N GLU A 52 2.72 -8.58 -7.89
CA GLU A 52 3.93 -9.24 -8.37
C GLU A 52 4.65 -10.01 -7.27
N LYS A 53 4.75 -9.43 -6.08
CA LYS A 53 5.50 -10.02 -4.98
C LYS A 53 4.75 -11.14 -4.26
N THR A 54 3.43 -11.05 -4.20
CA THR A 54 2.61 -12.05 -3.49
C THR A 54 2.03 -13.11 -4.41
N GLY A 55 1.93 -12.81 -5.70
CA GLY A 55 1.24 -13.67 -6.65
C GLY A 55 -0.29 -13.65 -6.50
N LEU A 56 -0.81 -12.77 -5.66
CA LEU A 56 -2.25 -12.64 -5.43
C LEU A 56 -2.82 -11.49 -6.25
N THR A 57 -4.06 -11.65 -6.71
CA THR A 57 -4.73 -10.62 -7.52
C THR A 57 -6.11 -10.31 -6.91
N PRO A 58 -6.15 -9.65 -5.73
CA PRO A 58 -7.41 -9.45 -5.02
C PRO A 58 -8.42 -8.57 -5.77
N PHE A 59 -7.96 -7.81 -6.77
CA PHE A 59 -8.82 -6.93 -7.56
C PHE A 59 -9.21 -7.53 -8.92
N ALA A 60 -8.91 -8.80 -9.16
CA ALA A 60 -9.18 -9.45 -10.45
C ALA A 60 -10.67 -9.44 -10.82
N ASN A 61 -11.54 -9.50 -9.82
CA ASN A 61 -13.00 -9.51 -10.02
C ASN A 61 -13.63 -8.14 -9.79
N GLY A 62 -12.83 -7.09 -9.67
CA GLY A 62 -13.30 -5.75 -9.45
C GLY A 62 -12.55 -5.05 -8.33
N PHE A 63 -12.65 -3.75 -8.29
CA PHE A 63 -11.96 -2.96 -7.28
C PHE A 63 -12.64 -3.09 -5.92
N VAL A 64 -11.85 -3.34 -4.89
CA VAL A 64 -12.32 -3.36 -3.50
C VAL A 64 -11.77 -2.13 -2.80
N LEU A 65 -12.63 -1.32 -2.22
CA LEU A 65 -12.22 -0.09 -1.55
C LEU A 65 -11.45 -0.39 -0.28
N PHE A 66 -10.36 0.34 -0.06
CA PHE A 66 -9.58 0.28 1.17
C PHE A 66 -9.16 1.70 1.55
N HIS A 67 -8.96 1.93 2.84
CA HIS A 67 -8.59 3.26 3.35
C HIS A 67 -7.26 3.25 4.09
N THR A 68 -6.91 2.13 4.72
CA THR A 68 -5.69 2.02 5.53
C THR A 68 -4.76 0.96 5.00
N ALA A 69 -3.50 1.03 5.43
CA ALA A 69 -2.51 0.01 5.08
C ALA A 69 -2.94 -1.38 5.56
N GLY A 70 -3.57 -1.46 6.73
CA GLY A 70 -4.07 -2.74 7.25
C GLY A 70 -5.18 -3.33 6.41
N GLU A 71 -6.09 -2.50 5.93
CA GLU A 71 -7.16 -2.96 5.03
C GLU A 71 -6.57 -3.50 3.73
N LEU A 72 -5.61 -2.80 3.14
CA LEU A 72 -4.93 -3.27 1.95
C LEU A 72 -4.17 -4.57 2.22
N ALA A 73 -3.46 -4.65 3.34
CA ALA A 73 -2.74 -5.86 3.74
C ALA A 73 -3.69 -7.06 3.85
N HIS A 74 -4.88 -6.83 4.41
CA HIS A 74 -5.88 -7.89 4.55
C HIS A 74 -6.30 -8.45 3.18
N LEU A 75 -6.45 -7.59 2.18
CA LEU A 75 -6.79 -8.02 0.82
C LEU A 75 -5.72 -8.92 0.22
N PHE A 76 -4.47 -8.76 0.63
CA PHE A 76 -3.35 -9.60 0.19
C PHE A 76 -3.03 -10.75 1.16
N GLY A 77 -3.98 -11.12 2.01
CA GLY A 77 -3.85 -12.26 2.89
C GLY A 77 -3.07 -12.00 4.17
N GLY A 78 -2.83 -10.74 4.48
CA GLY A 78 -2.08 -10.36 5.68
C GLY A 78 -2.93 -9.91 6.84
#